data_a7b5f045dc6c7c605f316108214cf7af
#
_entry.id   a7b5f045dc6c7c605f316108214cf7af
#
_cell.length_a   1.000
_cell.length_b   1.000
_cell.length_c   1.000
_cell.angle_alpha   90.00
_cell.angle_beta   90.00
_cell.angle_gamma   90.00
#
_symmetry.space_group_name_H-M   'P 1'
#
loop_
_entity.id
_entity.type
_entity.pdbx_description
1 polymer ?
#
loop_
_entity_poly.entity_id
_entity_poly.type
_entity_poly.pdbx_seq_one_letter_code
_entity_poly.pdbx_strand_id
1 'polypeptide(L)'
;MVTTRSTVCCSRRSLLQGVGSAALGGIAGCLGDNEARVRLLSAGSLAHTFENHVIPAFEAETGTEVYGEYYGANAVMRMVLDGTKHPDVIVSADATLLRDRLYPTVADWDIEFAANSLGLGYNPETPFGRALEAGTPWYELAAGAAAGDLAIGDPDLDPLGYRAVQAFELAEAEYGLDGFRSTLLERAYREPDEPQLMAGVETGSRAAAVVYRNMAVDYDMPFLEFPAEYNFAEPTLGAHYATAEYTTDREAYTAEGRPILYNATVSKTADNPEGGHQLVSFLGENADLLVDAGLTVGDTLPQPTGTIPEAISL
;
A
#
# COMPACT_ATOMS: atom_id res chain seq x y z
N MET A 1 -13.03 37.07 -62.60
CA MET A 1 -13.35 35.63 -62.68
C MET A 1 -13.72 35.17 -61.29
N VAL A 2 -15.00 35.16 -61.00
CA VAL A 2 -15.61 34.93 -59.71
C VAL A 2 -16.13 33.49 -59.68
N THR A 3 -15.66 32.67 -58.77
CA THR A 3 -16.17 31.28 -58.64
C THR A 3 -16.96 31.20 -57.32
N THR A 4 -18.23 31.05 -57.44
CA THR A 4 -19.26 30.88 -56.45
C THR A 4 -19.19 29.48 -55.84
N ARG A 5 -19.16 29.37 -54.50
CA ARG A 5 -19.35 28.10 -53.76
C ARG A 5 -20.83 27.97 -53.41
N SER A 6 -21.42 26.88 -53.87
CA SER A 6 -22.78 26.44 -53.52
C SER A 6 -22.78 25.69 -52.21
N THR A 7 -23.53 26.15 -51.23
CA THR A 7 -23.85 25.51 -49.97
C THR A 7 -25.08 24.63 -50.16
N VAL A 8 -24.97 23.32 -49.96
CA VAL A 8 -26.13 22.39 -49.94
C VAL A 8 -26.62 22.26 -48.53
N CYS A 9 -27.82 22.81 -48.31
CA CYS A 9 -28.60 22.67 -47.07
C CYS A 9 -29.39 21.39 -47.16
N CYS A 10 -29.11 20.38 -46.27
CA CYS A 10 -29.89 19.16 -46.20
C CYS A 10 -30.88 19.22 -45.03
N SER A 11 -32.15 19.38 -45.43
CA SER A 11 -33.33 19.49 -44.59
C SER A 11 -33.66 18.16 -43.91
N ARG A 12 -33.94 18.20 -42.58
CA ARG A 12 -34.58 17.13 -41.81
C ARG A 12 -36.07 17.11 -42.13
N ARG A 13 -36.53 16.14 -42.85
CA ARG A 13 -37.93 15.59 -42.78
C ARG A 13 -38.14 14.59 -43.94
N SER A 14 -38.42 13.38 -43.54
CA SER A 14 -39.06 12.29 -44.27
C SER A 14 -38.29 11.00 -44.15
N LEU A 15 -38.83 10.13 -43.26
CA LEU A 15 -39.10 8.73 -43.57
C LEU A 15 -39.67 8.04 -42.35
N LEU A 16 -41.01 8.22 -42.22
CA LEU A 16 -41.87 7.26 -41.54
C LEU A 16 -42.58 6.51 -42.69
N GLN A 17 -42.33 5.23 -42.80
CA GLN A 17 -43.28 4.16 -43.15
C GLN A 17 -42.54 2.93 -43.68
N GLY A 18 -42.64 1.84 -42.94
CA GLY A 18 -42.13 0.53 -43.30
C GLY A 18 -42.43 -0.47 -42.18
N VAL A 19 -43.71 -0.94 -42.15
CA VAL A 19 -44.18 -2.01 -41.26
C VAL A 19 -43.62 -3.34 -41.78
N GLY A 20 -43.08 -4.18 -40.88
CA GLY A 20 -42.73 -5.57 -41.23
C GLY A 20 -42.09 -6.37 -40.12
N SER A 21 -42.90 -6.99 -39.26
CA SER A 21 -42.80 -8.35 -38.67
C SER A 21 -41.50 -8.85 -38.01
N ALA A 22 -41.57 -9.02 -36.71
CA ALA A 22 -41.13 -10.19 -35.92
C ALA A 22 -39.70 -10.77 -36.10
N ALA A 23 -38.85 -10.48 -35.14
CA ALA A 23 -37.97 -11.46 -34.53
C ALA A 23 -37.84 -11.11 -33.06
N LEU A 24 -38.53 -11.84 -32.21
CA LEU A 24 -38.21 -11.99 -30.78
C LEU A 24 -36.85 -12.73 -30.71
N GLY A 25 -35.77 -12.01 -30.88
CA GLY A 25 -34.41 -12.44 -30.58
C GLY A 25 -34.06 -11.88 -29.21
N GLY A 26 -33.84 -12.75 -28.28
CA GLY A 26 -33.61 -12.48 -26.86
C GLY A 26 -32.66 -11.32 -26.61
N ILE A 27 -33.14 -10.36 -25.82
CA ILE A 27 -32.28 -9.51 -25.01
C ILE A 27 -31.79 -10.43 -23.90
N ALA A 28 -30.80 -11.27 -24.20
CA ALA A 28 -30.00 -11.96 -23.21
C ALA A 28 -29.08 -10.89 -22.59
N GLY A 29 -29.44 -10.45 -21.43
CA GLY A 29 -28.82 -9.78 -20.37
C GLY A 29 -27.36 -9.37 -20.53
N CYS A 30 -27.11 -8.09 -20.63
CA CYS A 30 -25.98 -7.46 -19.94
C CYS A 30 -26.44 -7.15 -18.51
N LEU A 31 -26.54 -8.17 -17.71
CA LEU A 31 -26.72 -8.15 -16.25
C LEU A 31 -25.74 -9.16 -15.68
N GLY A 32 -24.44 -8.91 -15.81
CA GLY A 32 -23.43 -9.84 -15.35
C GLY A 32 -22.01 -9.31 -15.22
N ASP A 33 -21.76 -8.00 -15.40
CA ASP A 33 -20.37 -7.51 -15.35
C ASP A 33 -19.88 -7.08 -13.96
N ASN A 34 -20.68 -7.19 -12.93
CA ASN A 34 -20.25 -6.81 -11.57
C ASN A 34 -19.72 -8.00 -10.75
N GLU A 35 -20.00 -9.25 -11.17
CA GLU A 35 -19.53 -10.45 -10.45
C GLU A 35 -18.13 -10.90 -10.85
N ALA A 36 -17.59 -10.38 -11.93
CA ALA A 36 -16.27 -10.77 -12.48
C ALA A 36 -15.10 -9.89 -12.02
N ARG A 37 -15.33 -8.91 -11.17
CA ARG A 37 -14.29 -7.97 -10.73
C ARG A 37 -14.15 -7.93 -9.22
N VAL A 38 -12.90 -7.93 -8.72
CA VAL A 38 -12.59 -7.74 -7.31
C VAL A 38 -12.14 -6.29 -7.08
N ARG A 39 -12.77 -5.61 -6.12
CA ARG A 39 -12.35 -4.28 -5.66
C ARG A 39 -11.39 -4.44 -4.51
N LEU A 40 -10.13 -4.14 -4.76
CA LEU A 40 -9.06 -4.17 -3.77
C LEU A 40 -8.84 -2.76 -3.20
N LEU A 41 -8.84 -2.63 -1.88
CA LEU A 41 -8.39 -1.43 -1.18
C LEU A 41 -7.19 -1.79 -0.31
N SER A 42 -6.02 -1.28 -0.66
CA SER A 42 -4.75 -1.73 -0.09
C SER A 42 -3.91 -0.58 0.46
N ALA A 43 -3.00 -0.95 1.37
CA ALA A 43 -1.89 -0.09 1.77
C ALA A 43 -1.08 0.36 0.56
N GLY A 44 -0.70 1.64 0.53
CA GLY A 44 -0.02 2.28 -0.60
C GLY A 44 1.38 1.71 -0.87
N SER A 45 2.06 1.23 0.18
CA SER A 45 3.37 0.56 0.05
C SER A 45 3.36 -0.73 -0.78
N LEU A 46 2.16 -1.28 -1.08
CA LEU A 46 1.98 -2.44 -1.95
C LEU A 46 1.49 -2.08 -3.36
N ALA A 47 1.31 -0.79 -3.69
CA ALA A 47 0.74 -0.39 -4.97
C ALA A 47 1.50 -1.00 -6.15
N HIS A 48 2.81 -0.82 -6.18
CA HIS A 48 3.67 -1.35 -7.24
C HIS A 48 3.72 -2.88 -7.25
N THR A 49 3.82 -3.50 -6.07
CA THR A 49 3.77 -4.96 -5.89
C THR A 49 2.48 -5.55 -6.49
N PHE A 50 1.33 -4.95 -6.17
CA PHE A 50 0.06 -5.42 -6.73
C PHE A 50 -0.06 -5.17 -8.23
N GLU A 51 0.20 -3.96 -8.69
CA GLU A 51 -0.01 -3.58 -10.09
C GLU A 51 0.93 -4.30 -11.07
N ASN A 52 2.16 -4.61 -10.66
CA ASN A 52 3.16 -5.17 -11.56
C ASN A 52 3.44 -6.66 -11.36
N HIS A 53 3.10 -7.24 -10.22
CA HIS A 53 3.38 -8.64 -9.91
C HIS A 53 2.10 -9.44 -9.62
N VAL A 54 1.33 -9.06 -8.59
CA VAL A 54 0.22 -9.88 -8.09
C VAL A 54 -0.98 -9.86 -9.04
N ILE A 55 -1.49 -8.68 -9.40
CA ILE A 55 -2.71 -8.55 -10.22
C ILE A 55 -2.54 -9.21 -11.59
N PRO A 56 -1.47 -8.95 -12.36
CA PRO A 56 -1.29 -9.59 -13.66
C PRO A 56 -1.22 -11.11 -13.58
N ALA A 57 -0.58 -11.66 -12.55
CA ALA A 57 -0.50 -13.11 -12.36
C ALA A 57 -1.85 -13.71 -11.95
N PHE A 58 -2.56 -13.08 -11.02
CA PHE A 58 -3.89 -13.49 -10.59
C PHE A 58 -4.91 -13.46 -11.71
N GLU A 59 -4.97 -12.39 -12.50
CA GLU A 59 -5.87 -12.26 -13.64
C GLU A 59 -5.56 -13.28 -14.75
N ALA A 60 -4.27 -13.57 -14.99
CA ALA A 60 -3.86 -14.58 -15.94
C ALA A 60 -4.27 -15.99 -15.52
N GLU A 61 -4.24 -16.29 -14.21
CA GLU A 61 -4.60 -17.60 -13.68
C GLU A 61 -6.11 -17.80 -13.57
N THR A 62 -6.82 -16.78 -13.06
CA THR A 62 -8.25 -16.92 -12.68
C THR A 62 -9.22 -16.36 -13.71
N GLY A 63 -8.78 -15.43 -14.55
CA GLY A 63 -9.63 -14.65 -15.45
C GLY A 63 -10.48 -13.59 -14.72
N THR A 64 -10.29 -13.39 -13.42
CA THR A 64 -11.02 -12.41 -12.60
C THR A 64 -10.26 -11.10 -12.60
N GLU A 65 -10.87 -10.01 -13.07
CA GLU A 65 -10.26 -8.67 -13.06
C GLU A 65 -10.17 -8.12 -11.62
N VAL A 66 -9.07 -7.40 -11.31
CA VAL A 66 -8.88 -6.69 -10.05
C VAL A 66 -8.79 -5.18 -10.28
N TYR A 67 -9.54 -4.42 -9.53
CA TYR A 67 -9.44 -2.97 -9.50
C TYR A 67 -8.83 -2.53 -8.16
N GLY A 68 -7.56 -2.09 -8.20
CA GLY A 68 -6.79 -1.67 -7.04
C GLY A 68 -6.94 -0.18 -6.73
N GLU A 69 -7.09 0.16 -5.46
CA GLU A 69 -6.95 1.51 -4.92
C GLU A 69 -5.99 1.47 -3.73
N TYR A 70 -5.09 2.45 -3.62
CA TYR A 70 -3.97 2.43 -2.70
C TYR A 70 -3.89 3.71 -1.89
N TYR A 71 -3.85 3.59 -0.56
CA TYR A 71 -3.74 4.71 0.38
C TYR A 71 -2.98 4.29 1.62
N GLY A 72 -2.55 5.21 2.46
CA GLY A 72 -2.03 4.88 3.77
C GLY A 72 -3.02 4.03 4.57
N ALA A 73 -2.56 2.98 5.26
CA ALA A 73 -3.48 1.99 5.86
C ALA A 73 -4.44 2.59 6.89
N ASN A 74 -4.06 3.63 7.65
CA ASN A 74 -5.01 4.35 8.52
C ASN A 74 -6.13 5.01 7.70
N ALA A 75 -5.79 5.58 6.54
CA ALA A 75 -6.78 6.15 5.64
C ALA A 75 -7.71 5.07 5.05
N VAL A 76 -7.16 3.91 4.68
CA VAL A 76 -7.93 2.72 4.25
C VAL A 76 -8.96 2.34 5.31
N MET A 77 -8.53 2.13 6.56
CA MET A 77 -9.44 1.75 7.65
C MET A 77 -10.56 2.78 7.83
N ARG A 78 -10.23 4.06 7.82
CA ARG A 78 -11.21 5.14 7.94
C ARG A 78 -12.21 5.15 6.79
N MET A 79 -11.77 5.04 5.53
CA MET A 79 -12.64 5.04 4.35
C MET A 79 -13.64 3.88 4.36
N VAL A 80 -13.24 2.74 4.89
CA VAL A 80 -14.12 1.58 5.05
C VAL A 80 -15.13 1.81 6.17
N LEU A 81 -14.69 2.30 7.34
CA LEU A 81 -15.53 2.50 8.51
C LEU A 81 -16.57 3.61 8.32
N ASP A 82 -16.23 4.68 7.61
CA ASP A 82 -17.16 5.79 7.31
C ASP A 82 -18.04 5.53 6.08
N GLY A 83 -17.85 4.38 5.40
CA GLY A 83 -18.63 3.98 4.24
C GLY A 83 -18.32 4.77 2.96
N THR A 84 -17.17 5.46 2.91
CA THR A 84 -16.73 6.17 1.68
C THR A 84 -16.26 5.17 0.61
N LYS A 85 -15.72 4.01 1.04
CA LYS A 85 -15.29 2.91 0.18
C LYS A 85 -15.95 1.60 0.60
N HIS A 86 -16.28 0.78 -0.40
CA HIS A 86 -16.88 -0.54 -0.24
C HIS A 86 -16.06 -1.58 -1.01
N PRO A 87 -14.85 -1.94 -0.52
CA PRO A 87 -14.01 -2.94 -1.17
C PRO A 87 -14.51 -4.36 -0.92
N ASP A 88 -14.10 -5.27 -1.80
CA ASP A 88 -14.24 -6.70 -1.60
C ASP A 88 -13.08 -7.21 -0.73
N VAL A 89 -11.84 -6.80 -1.05
CA VAL A 89 -10.63 -7.17 -0.32
C VAL A 89 -9.98 -5.93 0.29
N ILE A 90 -9.56 -6.06 1.55
CA ILE A 90 -8.85 -5.03 2.31
C ILE A 90 -7.47 -5.55 2.69
N VAL A 91 -6.42 -4.77 2.38
CA VAL A 91 -5.04 -5.12 2.70
C VAL A 91 -4.40 -4.01 3.53
N SER A 92 -3.73 -4.41 4.63
CA SER A 92 -3.05 -3.49 5.52
C SER A 92 -1.54 -3.76 5.58
N ALA A 93 -0.76 -2.69 5.78
CA ALA A 93 0.66 -2.78 6.12
C ALA A 93 0.90 -2.95 7.64
N ASP A 94 -0.17 -3.08 8.41
CA ASP A 94 -0.13 -3.37 9.85
C ASP A 94 -1.29 -4.28 10.22
N ALA A 95 -0.98 -5.54 10.55
CA ALA A 95 -1.98 -6.55 10.86
C ALA A 95 -2.78 -6.20 12.13
N THR A 96 -2.14 -5.58 13.11
CA THR A 96 -2.80 -5.15 14.34
C THR A 96 -3.79 -4.01 14.06
N LEU A 97 -3.39 -3.02 13.27
CA LEU A 97 -4.26 -1.91 12.87
C LEU A 97 -5.55 -2.41 12.21
N LEU A 98 -5.44 -3.36 11.27
CA LEU A 98 -6.61 -3.92 10.60
C LEU A 98 -7.55 -4.58 11.61
N ARG A 99 -7.02 -5.43 12.49
CA ARG A 99 -7.80 -6.13 13.51
C ARG A 99 -8.48 -5.17 14.49
N ASP A 100 -7.72 -4.20 15.02
CA ASP A 100 -8.22 -3.23 16.00
C ASP A 100 -9.33 -2.35 15.44
N ARG A 101 -9.26 -2.05 14.13
CA ARG A 101 -10.21 -1.12 13.50
C ARG A 101 -11.40 -1.81 12.86
N LEU A 102 -11.22 -2.98 12.25
CA LEU A 102 -12.25 -3.60 11.42
C LEU A 102 -12.98 -4.76 12.10
N TYR A 103 -12.39 -5.37 13.13
CA TYR A 103 -13.04 -6.47 13.84
C TYR A 103 -14.01 -5.99 14.91
N PRO A 104 -15.12 -6.69 15.13
CA PRO A 104 -15.69 -7.74 14.26
C PRO A 104 -16.66 -7.19 13.21
N THR A 105 -16.70 -5.87 13.00
CA THR A 105 -17.75 -5.19 12.24
C THR A 105 -17.65 -5.41 10.74
N VAL A 106 -16.45 -5.21 10.19
CA VAL A 106 -16.18 -5.30 8.73
C VAL A 106 -15.63 -6.67 8.38
N ALA A 107 -14.78 -7.23 9.22
CA ALA A 107 -14.17 -8.55 9.08
C ALA A 107 -14.11 -9.26 10.43
N ASP A 108 -13.83 -10.56 10.44
CA ASP A 108 -13.58 -11.36 11.64
C ASP A 108 -12.47 -12.40 11.44
N TRP A 109 -11.76 -12.30 10.34
CA TRP A 109 -10.60 -13.10 9.99
C TRP A 109 -9.67 -12.31 9.09
N ASP A 110 -8.42 -12.70 9.04
CA ASP A 110 -7.41 -12.22 8.08
C ASP A 110 -6.30 -13.25 7.91
N ILE A 111 -5.48 -13.04 6.91
CA ILE A 111 -4.26 -13.81 6.65
C ILE A 111 -3.09 -12.85 6.62
N GLU A 112 -2.11 -13.06 7.52
CA GLU A 112 -0.79 -12.46 7.37
C GLU A 112 -0.06 -13.20 6.26
N PHE A 113 0.32 -12.51 5.20
CA PHE A 113 0.88 -13.15 4.01
C PHE A 113 2.32 -12.74 3.71
N ALA A 114 2.80 -11.63 4.24
CA ALA A 114 4.16 -11.14 4.04
C ALA A 114 4.65 -10.30 5.22
N ALA A 115 5.96 -10.21 5.35
CA ALA A 115 6.68 -9.32 6.24
C ALA A 115 7.56 -8.34 5.44
N ASN A 116 8.13 -7.35 6.13
CA ASN A 116 9.00 -6.36 5.52
C ASN A 116 10.07 -5.85 6.49
N SER A 117 10.96 -5.01 6.01
CA SER A 117 11.91 -4.25 6.83
C SER A 117 11.89 -2.76 6.49
N LEU A 118 12.32 -1.95 7.44
CA LEU A 118 12.43 -0.50 7.32
C LEU A 118 13.88 -0.09 7.09
N GLY A 119 14.07 0.98 6.30
CA GLY A 119 15.39 1.55 6.04
C GLY A 119 15.31 2.91 5.36
N LEU A 120 16.42 3.35 4.80
CA LEU A 120 16.50 4.56 3.99
C LEU A 120 16.59 4.21 2.50
N GLY A 121 15.61 4.64 1.72
CA GLY A 121 15.79 4.84 0.29
C GLY A 121 16.47 6.17 0.05
N TYR A 122 17.47 6.24 -0.81
CA TYR A 122 18.24 7.47 -1.00
C TYR A 122 18.65 7.69 -2.45
N ASN A 123 18.86 8.96 -2.79
CA ASN A 123 19.40 9.33 -4.10
C ASN A 123 20.93 9.45 -4.03
N PRO A 124 21.70 8.59 -4.73
CA PRO A 124 23.18 8.57 -4.68
C PRO A 124 23.80 9.82 -5.30
N GLU A 125 23.07 10.58 -6.12
CA GLU A 125 23.56 11.81 -6.75
C GLU A 125 23.52 13.02 -5.79
N THR A 126 22.90 12.89 -4.63
CA THR A 126 22.86 13.96 -3.61
C THR A 126 24.14 13.95 -2.74
N PRO A 127 24.49 15.05 -2.06
CA PRO A 127 25.57 15.04 -1.08
C PRO A 127 25.34 14.04 0.05
N PHE A 128 24.09 13.86 0.47
CA PHE A 128 23.68 12.90 1.50
C PHE A 128 23.95 11.46 1.04
N GLY A 129 23.45 11.08 -0.15
CA GLY A 129 23.63 9.73 -0.70
C GLY A 129 25.09 9.37 -0.89
N ARG A 130 25.90 10.28 -1.46
CA ARG A 130 27.36 10.08 -1.59
C ARG A 130 28.08 9.91 -0.25
N ALA A 131 27.70 10.64 0.77
CA ALA A 131 28.27 10.51 2.11
C ALA A 131 27.87 9.19 2.76
N LEU A 132 26.63 8.74 2.53
CA LEU A 132 26.11 7.44 3.00
C LEU A 132 26.90 6.29 2.34
N GLU A 133 27.11 6.32 1.02
CA GLU A 133 27.93 5.34 0.29
C GLU A 133 29.41 5.36 0.72
N ALA A 134 29.93 6.51 1.16
CA ALA A 134 31.26 6.63 1.72
C ALA A 134 31.38 6.09 3.16
N GLY A 135 30.28 5.59 3.74
CA GLY A 135 30.24 4.95 5.06
C GLY A 135 29.98 5.89 6.23
N THR A 136 29.52 7.13 5.98
CA THR A 136 29.06 8.00 7.07
C THR A 136 27.79 7.43 7.69
N PRO A 137 27.69 7.29 9.02
CA PRO A 137 26.50 6.77 9.67
C PRO A 137 25.25 7.56 9.31
N TRP A 138 24.16 6.86 8.96
CA TRP A 138 22.94 7.48 8.50
C TRP A 138 22.37 8.49 9.51
N TYR A 139 22.46 8.18 10.80
CA TYR A 139 21.93 9.03 11.87
C TYR A 139 22.71 10.36 12.00
N GLU A 140 24.02 10.35 11.72
CA GLU A 140 24.81 11.59 11.70
C GLU A 140 24.39 12.46 10.49
N LEU A 141 24.20 11.84 9.32
CA LEU A 141 23.75 12.52 8.11
C LEU A 141 22.34 13.09 8.31
N ALA A 142 21.42 12.30 8.86
CA ALA A 142 20.04 12.71 9.10
C ALA A 142 19.95 13.87 10.10
N ALA A 143 20.72 13.83 11.21
CA ALA A 143 20.78 14.92 12.17
C ALA A 143 21.34 16.22 11.57
N GLY A 144 22.28 16.11 10.61
CA GLY A 144 22.89 17.23 9.91
C GLY A 144 22.14 17.71 8.66
N ALA A 145 21.13 16.98 8.21
CA ALA A 145 20.42 17.27 6.97
C ALA A 145 19.67 18.62 7.01
N ALA A 146 19.55 19.28 5.87
CA ALA A 146 18.72 20.47 5.77
C ALA A 146 17.23 20.12 5.94
N ALA A 147 16.41 21.08 6.35
CA ALA A 147 14.98 20.86 6.48
C ALA A 147 14.38 20.43 5.13
N GLY A 148 13.70 19.30 5.15
CA GLY A 148 13.08 18.68 3.97
C GLY A 148 13.97 17.81 3.13
N ASP A 149 15.27 17.65 3.41
CA ASP A 149 16.14 16.71 2.70
C ASP A 149 15.78 15.25 3.03
N LEU A 150 15.42 14.97 4.28
CA LEU A 150 14.86 13.70 4.70
C LEU A 150 13.33 13.76 4.66
N ALA A 151 12.70 12.73 4.09
CA ALA A 151 11.24 12.58 4.08
C ALA A 151 10.78 11.35 4.85
N ILE A 152 9.57 11.42 5.35
CA ILE A 152 8.83 10.30 5.97
C ILE A 152 7.38 10.32 5.46
N GLY A 153 6.68 9.18 5.50
CA GLY A 153 5.23 9.15 5.36
C GLY A 153 4.54 9.95 6.47
N ASP A 154 3.33 10.44 6.24
CA ASP A 154 2.55 11.12 7.27
C ASP A 154 2.12 10.09 8.34
N PRO A 155 2.59 10.19 9.59
CA PRO A 155 2.33 9.20 10.62
C PRO A 155 0.85 9.11 11.05
N ASP A 156 0.03 10.12 10.72
CA ASP A 156 -1.41 10.08 10.97
C ASP A 156 -2.21 9.34 9.89
N LEU A 157 -1.58 9.13 8.73
CA LEU A 157 -2.24 8.51 7.58
C LEU A 157 -1.76 7.10 7.31
N ASP A 158 -0.52 6.76 7.73
CA ASP A 158 0.18 5.59 7.24
C ASP A 158 1.06 4.93 8.31
N PRO A 159 1.05 3.58 8.40
CA PRO A 159 2.00 2.81 9.20
C PRO A 159 3.48 3.09 8.91
N LEU A 160 3.87 3.35 7.65
CA LEU A 160 5.24 3.74 7.30
C LEU A 160 5.66 5.00 8.07
N GLY A 161 4.76 5.97 8.16
CA GLY A 161 5.02 7.23 8.87
C GLY A 161 5.23 7.02 10.37
N TYR A 162 4.33 6.33 11.07
CA TYR A 162 4.52 6.13 12.50
C TYR A 162 5.67 5.16 12.81
N ARG A 163 5.99 4.20 11.94
CA ARG A 163 7.20 3.36 12.07
C ARG A 163 8.49 4.15 11.89
N ALA A 164 8.50 5.17 11.02
CA ALA A 164 9.63 6.08 10.93
C ALA A 164 9.86 6.82 12.26
N VAL A 165 8.78 7.30 12.89
CA VAL A 165 8.85 7.96 14.23
C VAL A 165 9.37 7.00 15.29
N GLN A 166 8.85 5.77 15.33
CA GLN A 166 9.28 4.71 16.25
C GLN A 166 10.75 4.31 16.02
N ALA A 167 11.18 4.19 14.73
CA ALA A 167 12.57 3.90 14.40
C ALA A 167 13.52 4.99 14.89
N PHE A 168 13.12 6.27 14.79
CA PHE A 168 13.93 7.37 15.31
C PHE A 168 14.05 7.32 16.84
N GLU A 169 12.99 6.93 17.55
CA GLU A 169 13.00 6.75 19.00
C GLU A 169 13.91 5.60 19.43
N LEU A 170 13.79 4.45 18.76
CA LEU A 170 14.64 3.30 19.04
C LEU A 170 16.11 3.57 18.69
N ALA A 171 16.40 4.26 17.56
CA ALA A 171 17.75 4.67 17.22
C ALA A 171 18.33 5.70 18.20
N GLU A 172 17.50 6.64 18.72
CA GLU A 172 17.91 7.58 19.79
C GLU A 172 18.39 6.80 21.02
N ALA A 173 17.63 5.78 21.42
CA ALA A 173 17.98 4.94 22.57
C ALA A 173 19.23 4.08 22.30
N GLU A 174 19.34 3.46 21.11
CA GLU A 174 20.44 2.56 20.74
C GLU A 174 21.79 3.28 20.71
N TYR A 175 21.82 4.49 20.15
CA TYR A 175 23.06 5.27 19.99
C TYR A 175 23.28 6.33 21.08
N GLY A 176 22.35 6.50 22.03
CA GLY A 176 22.42 7.52 23.08
C GLY A 176 22.40 8.96 22.52
N LEU A 177 21.54 9.22 21.53
CA LEU A 177 21.46 10.49 20.81
C LEU A 177 20.34 11.38 21.38
N ASP A 178 20.62 12.10 22.44
CA ASP A 178 19.61 12.97 23.10
C ASP A 178 18.93 13.95 22.14
N GLY A 179 17.60 13.85 22.00
CA GLY A 179 16.78 14.73 21.17
C GLY A 179 16.85 14.45 19.66
N PHE A 180 17.38 13.30 19.25
CA PHE A 180 17.48 12.89 17.83
C PHE A 180 16.11 12.79 17.19
N ARG A 181 15.18 12.02 17.80
CA ARG A 181 13.81 11.88 17.31
C ARG A 181 13.14 13.23 17.09
N SER A 182 13.18 14.12 18.09
CA SER A 182 12.55 15.44 17.98
C SER A 182 13.19 16.30 16.88
N THR A 183 14.52 16.27 16.76
CA THR A 183 15.26 16.98 15.71
C THR A 183 14.84 16.52 14.31
N LEU A 184 14.72 15.21 14.11
CA LEU A 184 14.29 14.67 12.82
C LEU A 184 12.84 15.05 12.50
N LEU A 185 11.92 14.95 13.46
CA LEU A 185 10.51 15.27 13.26
C LEU A 185 10.25 16.76 12.98
N GLU A 186 11.10 17.66 13.49
CA GLU A 186 11.03 19.09 13.18
C GLU A 186 11.49 19.41 11.74
N ARG A 187 12.37 18.57 11.16
CA ARG A 187 13.01 18.82 9.87
C ARG A 187 12.51 17.96 8.75
N ALA A 188 12.07 16.73 9.06
CA ALA A 188 11.60 15.79 8.04
C ALA A 188 10.38 16.35 7.29
N TYR A 189 10.39 16.18 5.99
CA TYR A 189 9.22 16.44 5.17
C TYR A 189 8.23 15.28 5.31
N ARG A 190 6.97 15.59 5.54
CA ARG A 190 5.89 14.58 5.66
C ARG A 190 5.14 14.50 4.35
N GLU A 191 5.25 13.34 3.68
CA GLU A 191 4.50 13.07 2.46
C GLU A 191 3.19 12.34 2.78
N PRO A 192 2.08 12.75 2.17
CA PRO A 192 0.77 12.16 2.46
C PRO A 192 0.57 10.77 1.82
N ASP A 193 1.37 10.41 0.83
CA ASP A 193 1.30 9.14 0.13
C ASP A 193 2.69 8.64 -0.33
N GLU A 194 2.82 7.33 -0.44
CA GLU A 194 4.07 6.66 -0.74
C GLU A 194 4.60 6.90 -2.18
N PRO A 195 3.77 6.99 -3.24
CA PRO A 195 4.26 7.34 -4.56
C PRO A 195 4.95 8.71 -4.62
N GLN A 196 4.42 9.72 -3.91
CA GLN A 196 5.06 11.03 -3.82
C GLN A 196 6.36 10.98 -3.02
N LEU A 197 6.39 10.18 -1.95
CA LEU A 197 7.59 9.94 -1.16
C LEU A 197 8.72 9.40 -2.04
N MET A 198 8.45 8.36 -2.83
CA MET A 198 9.43 7.74 -3.74
C MET A 198 9.87 8.71 -4.84
N ALA A 199 8.94 9.37 -5.52
CA ALA A 199 9.24 10.36 -6.56
C ALA A 199 10.09 11.53 -6.05
N GLY A 200 9.90 11.94 -4.79
CA GLY A 200 10.71 12.97 -4.14
C GLY A 200 12.19 12.58 -4.06
N VAL A 201 12.50 11.32 -3.76
CA VAL A 201 13.88 10.79 -3.72
C VAL A 201 14.45 10.58 -5.12
N GLU A 202 13.70 9.96 -6.04
CA GLU A 202 14.12 9.75 -7.43
C GLU A 202 14.55 11.05 -8.11
N THR A 203 13.76 12.10 -7.97
CA THR A 203 14.03 13.42 -8.59
C THR A 203 15.12 14.22 -7.87
N GLY A 204 15.59 13.77 -6.71
CA GLY A 204 16.54 14.51 -5.86
C GLY A 204 15.92 15.73 -5.16
N SER A 205 14.59 15.87 -5.16
CA SER A 205 13.88 16.88 -4.35
C SER A 205 13.97 16.57 -2.87
N ARG A 206 14.19 15.29 -2.54
CA ARG A 206 14.56 14.76 -1.24
C ARG A 206 15.85 13.99 -1.38
N ALA A 207 16.73 14.08 -0.42
CA ALA A 207 17.99 13.33 -0.45
C ALA A 207 17.80 11.86 -0.07
N ALA A 208 16.88 11.61 0.87
CA ALA A 208 16.52 10.29 1.35
C ALA A 208 15.11 10.29 1.93
N ALA A 209 14.52 9.10 2.04
CA ALA A 209 13.27 8.87 2.74
C ALA A 209 13.32 7.59 3.57
N VAL A 210 12.59 7.55 4.68
CA VAL A 210 12.33 6.29 5.38
C VAL A 210 11.29 5.51 4.60
N VAL A 211 11.65 4.33 4.14
CA VAL A 211 10.82 3.49 3.27
C VAL A 211 10.88 2.02 3.67
N TYR A 212 9.94 1.23 3.22
CA TYR A 212 10.03 -0.22 3.30
C TYR A 212 10.94 -0.77 2.19
N ARG A 213 11.53 -1.95 2.44
CA ARG A 213 12.45 -2.60 1.50
C ARG A 213 11.79 -2.88 0.14
N ASN A 214 10.54 -3.39 0.11
CA ASN A 214 9.84 -3.65 -1.15
C ASN A 214 9.70 -2.40 -2.01
N MET A 215 9.41 -1.24 -1.40
CA MET A 215 9.30 0.02 -2.14
C MET A 215 10.62 0.38 -2.82
N ALA A 216 11.74 0.19 -2.12
CA ALA A 216 13.05 0.44 -2.72
C ALA A 216 13.37 -0.54 -3.87
N VAL A 217 13.00 -1.82 -3.73
CA VAL A 217 13.13 -2.83 -4.80
C VAL A 217 12.26 -2.48 -6.00
N ASP A 218 10.99 -2.16 -5.78
CA ASP A 218 10.02 -1.81 -6.82
C ASP A 218 10.43 -0.59 -7.67
N TYR A 219 11.17 0.35 -7.07
CA TYR A 219 11.64 1.58 -7.72
C TYR A 219 13.12 1.52 -8.14
N ASP A 220 13.78 0.35 -8.03
CA ASP A 220 15.24 0.20 -8.27
C ASP A 220 16.07 1.27 -7.56
N MET A 221 15.67 1.59 -6.31
CA MET A 221 16.25 2.66 -5.51
C MET A 221 17.33 2.10 -4.57
N PRO A 222 18.50 2.74 -4.44
CA PRO A 222 19.49 2.40 -3.42
C PRO A 222 18.86 2.44 -2.03
N PHE A 223 19.10 1.38 -1.24
CA PHE A 223 18.47 1.15 0.05
C PHE A 223 19.50 0.78 1.12
N LEU A 224 19.47 1.49 2.23
CA LEU A 224 20.17 1.14 3.45
C LEU A 224 19.18 0.58 4.45
N GLU A 225 19.16 -0.74 4.63
CA GLU A 225 18.34 -1.37 5.67
C GLU A 225 18.83 -0.92 7.05
N PHE A 226 17.90 -0.58 7.93
CA PHE A 226 18.22 -0.27 9.32
C PHE A 226 18.66 -1.52 10.08
N PRO A 227 19.49 -1.39 11.14
CA PRO A 227 19.77 -2.47 12.07
C PRO A 227 18.53 -3.14 12.62
N ALA A 228 18.64 -4.42 12.99
CA ALA A 228 17.52 -5.25 13.45
C ALA A 228 16.78 -4.64 14.65
N GLU A 229 17.48 -3.86 15.47
CA GLU A 229 16.95 -3.21 16.66
C GLU A 229 15.83 -2.19 16.34
N TYR A 230 15.75 -1.70 15.09
CA TYR A 230 14.72 -0.72 14.68
C TYR A 230 14.28 -0.81 13.22
N ASN A 231 14.57 -1.93 12.51
CA ASN A 231 14.02 -2.18 11.17
C ASN A 231 12.66 -2.88 11.19
N PHE A 232 12.20 -3.32 12.34
CA PHE A 232 10.93 -4.04 12.55
C PHE A 232 10.79 -5.34 11.73
N ALA A 233 11.90 -5.97 11.33
CA ALA A 233 11.85 -7.22 10.58
C ALA A 233 11.82 -8.46 11.47
N GLU A 234 12.36 -8.38 12.70
CA GLU A 234 12.63 -9.51 13.56
C GLU A 234 11.50 -9.81 14.55
N PRO A 235 10.75 -10.91 14.41
CA PRO A 235 9.67 -11.26 15.34
C PRO A 235 10.14 -11.42 16.79
N THR A 236 11.39 -11.87 16.99
CA THR A 236 11.97 -12.07 18.31
C THR A 236 12.25 -10.78 19.06
N LEU A 237 12.30 -9.64 18.37
CA LEU A 237 12.47 -8.31 18.92
C LEU A 237 11.15 -7.58 19.19
N GLY A 238 10.01 -8.23 19.05
CA GLY A 238 8.70 -7.62 19.24
C GLY A 238 8.53 -6.85 20.56
N ALA A 239 9.03 -7.41 21.70
CA ALA A 239 8.99 -6.72 22.99
C ALA A 239 9.92 -5.49 23.05
N HIS A 240 11.02 -5.49 22.31
CA HIS A 240 11.90 -4.34 22.16
C HIS A 240 11.23 -3.25 21.31
N TYR A 241 10.66 -3.61 20.17
CA TYR A 241 9.94 -2.66 19.31
C TYR A 241 8.79 -1.97 20.05
N ALA A 242 8.06 -2.72 20.90
CA ALA A 242 6.94 -2.20 21.69
C ALA A 242 7.32 -1.16 22.74
N THR A 243 8.63 -0.89 22.94
CA THR A 243 9.07 0.24 23.80
C THR A 243 8.90 1.59 23.12
N ALA A 244 8.71 1.63 21.80
CA ALA A 244 8.41 2.83 21.03
C ALA A 244 6.94 2.83 20.60
N GLU A 245 6.29 3.99 20.71
CA GLU A 245 4.89 4.14 20.33
C GLU A 245 4.64 5.47 19.61
N TYR A 246 3.55 5.51 18.83
CA TYR A 246 3.04 6.74 18.25
C TYR A 246 1.52 6.79 18.35
N THR A 247 0.99 7.91 18.83
CA THR A 247 -0.45 8.15 18.88
C THR A 247 -0.84 9.14 17.78
N THR A 248 -1.74 8.73 16.89
CA THR A 248 -2.24 9.59 15.81
C THR A 248 -3.08 10.74 16.34
N ASP A 249 -2.90 11.94 15.79
CA ASP A 249 -3.59 13.14 16.25
C ASP A 249 -5.09 13.10 15.97
N ARG A 250 -5.49 12.55 14.80
CA ARG A 250 -6.88 12.58 14.32
C ARG A 250 -7.78 11.55 14.98
N GLU A 251 -7.27 10.36 15.23
CA GLU A 251 -8.08 9.22 15.64
C GLU A 251 -7.74 8.72 17.03
N ALA A 252 -6.73 9.35 17.66
CA ALA A 252 -6.18 8.92 18.95
C ALA A 252 -5.84 7.41 18.99
N TYR A 253 -5.48 6.85 17.83
CA TYR A 253 -5.01 5.49 17.73
C TYR A 253 -3.55 5.44 18.13
N THR A 254 -3.21 4.58 19.10
CA THR A 254 -1.82 4.36 19.52
C THR A 254 -1.28 3.09 18.86
N ALA A 255 -0.29 3.27 17.98
CA ALA A 255 0.47 2.19 17.41
C ALA A 255 1.70 1.91 18.26
N GLU A 256 1.78 0.73 18.89
CA GLU A 256 3.02 0.23 19.48
C GLU A 256 3.93 -0.33 18.39
N GLY A 257 5.25 -0.22 18.54
CA GLY A 257 6.22 -0.83 17.65
C GLY A 257 6.07 -2.35 17.61
N ARG A 258 6.00 -2.91 16.40
CA ARG A 258 5.80 -4.35 16.16
C ARG A 258 6.50 -4.78 14.87
N PRO A 259 6.78 -6.07 14.67
CA PRO A 259 7.21 -6.57 13.38
C PRO A 259 6.25 -6.13 12.26
N ILE A 260 6.82 -5.80 11.10
CA ILE A 260 6.03 -5.40 9.93
C ILE A 260 5.40 -6.64 9.33
N LEU A 261 4.07 -6.76 9.44
CA LEU A 261 3.28 -7.84 8.88
C LEU A 261 2.14 -7.27 8.05
N TYR A 262 2.08 -7.70 6.80
CA TYR A 262 0.97 -7.38 5.89
C TYR A 262 -0.11 -8.45 6.04
N ASN A 263 -1.35 -8.00 6.13
CA ASN A 263 -2.48 -8.90 6.16
C ASN A 263 -3.59 -8.51 5.19
N ALA A 264 -4.38 -9.50 4.81
CA ALA A 264 -5.51 -9.37 3.90
C ALA A 264 -6.76 -10.02 4.47
N THR A 265 -7.91 -9.41 4.20
CA THR A 265 -9.23 -9.96 4.54
C THR A 265 -10.26 -9.65 3.46
N VAL A 266 -11.37 -10.38 3.45
CA VAL A 266 -12.54 -10.08 2.62
C VAL A 266 -13.58 -9.39 3.50
N SER A 267 -14.13 -8.27 3.00
CA SER A 267 -15.19 -7.55 3.68
C SER A 267 -16.46 -8.41 3.83
N LYS A 268 -17.11 -8.37 4.98
CA LYS A 268 -18.43 -9.02 5.19
C LYS A 268 -19.52 -8.49 4.26
N THR A 269 -19.29 -7.31 3.68
CA THR A 269 -20.21 -6.65 2.75
C THR A 269 -19.65 -6.61 1.32
N ALA A 270 -18.71 -7.49 1.00
CA ALA A 270 -18.16 -7.61 -0.35
C ALA A 270 -19.26 -7.91 -1.37
N ASP A 271 -19.21 -7.26 -2.54
CA ASP A 271 -20.09 -7.56 -3.66
C ASP A 271 -19.64 -8.83 -4.40
N ASN A 272 -18.33 -9.11 -4.40
CA ASN A 272 -17.72 -10.33 -4.94
C ASN A 272 -16.88 -11.06 -3.89
N PRO A 273 -17.50 -11.70 -2.88
CA PRO A 273 -16.75 -12.40 -1.82
C PRO A 273 -15.96 -13.62 -2.35
N GLU A 274 -16.45 -14.29 -3.39
CA GLU A 274 -15.79 -15.46 -3.98
C GLU A 274 -14.48 -15.06 -4.66
N GLY A 275 -14.50 -14.03 -5.51
CA GLY A 275 -13.28 -13.48 -6.10
C GLY A 275 -12.32 -12.90 -5.04
N GLY A 276 -12.87 -12.31 -3.98
CA GLY A 276 -12.09 -11.85 -2.84
C GLY A 276 -11.36 -12.98 -2.12
N HIS A 277 -12.04 -14.11 -1.87
CA HIS A 277 -11.43 -15.30 -1.27
C HIS A 277 -10.32 -15.87 -2.18
N GLN A 278 -10.55 -15.92 -3.49
CA GLN A 278 -9.55 -16.37 -4.46
C GLN A 278 -8.30 -15.48 -4.41
N LEU A 279 -8.47 -14.15 -4.36
CA LEU A 279 -7.33 -13.23 -4.29
C LEU A 279 -6.55 -13.38 -2.98
N VAL A 280 -7.24 -13.54 -1.84
CA VAL A 280 -6.57 -13.74 -0.55
C VAL A 280 -5.84 -15.08 -0.49
N SER A 281 -6.43 -16.17 -1.03
CA SER A 281 -5.74 -17.47 -1.17
C SER A 281 -4.52 -17.36 -2.08
N PHE A 282 -4.66 -16.68 -3.21
CA PHE A 282 -3.55 -16.46 -4.16
C PHE A 282 -2.36 -15.76 -3.50
N LEU A 283 -2.58 -14.78 -2.63
CA LEU A 283 -1.50 -14.13 -1.86
C LEU A 283 -0.77 -15.13 -0.95
N GLY A 284 -1.49 -16.04 -0.30
CA GLY A 284 -0.91 -17.05 0.57
C GLY A 284 -0.15 -18.14 -0.18
N GLU A 285 -0.56 -18.47 -1.40
CA GLU A 285 0.01 -19.57 -2.20
C GLU A 285 1.19 -19.13 -3.08
N ASN A 286 1.36 -17.83 -3.35
CA ASN A 286 2.33 -17.31 -4.31
C ASN A 286 3.44 -16.48 -3.64
N ALA A 287 4.12 -17.08 -2.65
CA ALA A 287 5.20 -16.44 -1.91
C ALA A 287 6.33 -15.90 -2.82
N ASP A 288 6.67 -16.61 -3.89
CA ASP A 288 7.75 -16.22 -4.80
C ASP A 288 7.49 -14.86 -5.45
N LEU A 289 6.24 -14.54 -5.85
CA LEU A 289 5.88 -13.23 -6.39
C LEU A 289 6.10 -12.09 -5.39
N LEU A 290 5.81 -12.37 -4.11
CA LEU A 290 5.99 -11.39 -3.04
C LEU A 290 7.47 -11.17 -2.72
N VAL A 291 8.27 -12.25 -2.75
CA VAL A 291 9.73 -12.18 -2.56
C VAL A 291 10.40 -11.44 -3.71
N ASP A 292 10.01 -11.69 -4.95
CA ASP A 292 10.51 -10.99 -6.13
C ASP A 292 10.22 -9.48 -6.08
N ALA A 293 9.09 -9.09 -5.47
CA ALA A 293 8.75 -7.70 -5.18
C ALA A 293 9.45 -7.13 -3.93
N GLY A 294 10.41 -7.84 -3.33
CA GLY A 294 11.20 -7.36 -2.20
C GLY A 294 10.57 -7.53 -0.82
N LEU A 295 9.42 -8.20 -0.72
CA LEU A 295 8.84 -8.60 0.56
C LEU A 295 9.57 -9.81 1.16
N THR A 296 9.30 -10.10 2.43
CA THR A 296 9.81 -11.30 3.10
C THR A 296 8.65 -12.25 3.38
N VAL A 297 8.79 -13.52 2.97
CA VAL A 297 7.84 -14.58 3.33
C VAL A 297 8.64 -15.68 4.03
N GLY A 298 8.54 -15.72 5.36
CA GLY A 298 9.22 -16.70 6.19
C GLY A 298 8.38 -17.96 6.40
N ASP A 299 8.97 -18.98 7.02
CA ASP A 299 8.35 -20.31 7.26
C ASP A 299 7.04 -20.26 8.08
N THR A 300 6.76 -19.16 8.76
CA THR A 300 5.55 -18.96 9.56
C THR A 300 4.41 -18.28 8.79
N LEU A 301 4.65 -17.88 7.56
CA LEU A 301 3.66 -17.24 6.68
C LEU A 301 3.29 -18.20 5.53
N PRO A 302 2.05 -18.19 5.05
CA PRO A 302 0.94 -17.36 5.53
C PRO A 302 0.39 -17.83 6.90
N GLN A 303 -0.05 -16.88 7.74
CA GLN A 303 -0.62 -17.18 9.05
C GLN A 303 -2.05 -16.66 9.15
N PRO A 304 -3.03 -17.57 9.32
CA PRO A 304 -4.44 -17.20 9.48
C PRO A 304 -4.77 -16.77 10.91
N THR A 305 -5.70 -15.81 11.04
CA THR A 305 -6.25 -15.34 12.31
C THR A 305 -7.76 -15.20 12.21
N GLY A 306 -8.49 -15.58 13.26
CA GLY A 306 -9.95 -15.50 13.31
C GLY A 306 -10.67 -16.71 12.72
N THR A 307 -11.91 -16.51 12.24
CA THR A 307 -12.75 -17.59 11.70
C THR A 307 -12.57 -17.69 10.19
N ILE A 308 -11.59 -18.49 9.77
CA ILE A 308 -11.24 -18.62 8.36
C ILE A 308 -12.36 -19.32 7.58
N PRO A 309 -12.85 -18.75 6.48
CA PRO A 309 -13.82 -19.40 5.59
C PRO A 309 -13.26 -20.68 4.96
N GLU A 310 -14.12 -21.69 4.73
CA GLU A 310 -13.74 -22.94 4.05
C GLU A 310 -13.24 -22.71 2.60
N ALA A 311 -13.56 -21.57 2.02
CA ALA A 311 -13.15 -21.19 0.67
C ALA A 311 -11.69 -20.71 0.58
N ILE A 312 -11.02 -20.46 1.73
CA ILE A 312 -9.61 -20.03 1.76
C ILE A 312 -8.71 -21.27 1.74
N SER A 313 -7.78 -21.27 0.78
CA SER A 313 -6.67 -22.21 0.65
C SER A 313 -5.35 -21.50 1.02
N LEU A 314 -4.43 -22.21 1.69
CA LEU A 314 -3.14 -21.70 2.14
C LEU A 314 -2.04 -22.73 1.97
#